data_75e06ff2b8299691db982351f8b3ac70
#
_entry.id   75e06ff2b8299691db982351f8b3ac70
#
_cell.length_a   1.000
_cell.length_b   1.000
_cell.length_c   1.000
_cell.angle_alpha   90.00
_cell.angle_beta   90.00
_cell.angle_gamma   90.00
#
_symmetry.space_group_name_H-M   'P 1'
#
loop_
_entity.id
_entity.type
_entity.pdbx_description
1 polymer ?
#
loop_
_entity_poly.entity_id
_entity_poly.type
_entity_poly.pdbx_seq_one_letter_code
_entity_poly.pdbx_strand_id
1 'polypeptide(L)'
;MRPPTNREDHPMTPPASTDGLPIDTLLRPDVVGPRIAEASGEDAWTDFSAELIAGGKSNLTFTLRSDAGELILRRPPTGELLPSAHDMGREARIQLGLASTDVPVAGIVLNETTGEDLGVPYYVMEKVVGHVIRDALPPGYAESDDDKAAMADAQIDAMVALHAVDQDAVGLGDLGRPEGYLERQLRRWLGQSEKASASVRADRLPELAARLGQDLPTSPSSRIIHGDYRMDNCVVDADDPGRIKAILDWELSTLGDPVADLAQTVLYWGDPDGPEVPLIPSLTTGPGWPGPQRLLDRYCSATGTDPAHMPWYLAFATFKFAAIAQGVATRSEAGDMAGQDFGDIGPQIRELVEYGHSILDSRKGTR
;
A
#
# COMPACT_ATOMS: atom_id res chain seq x y z
N MET A 1 -25.34 -36.63 1.25
CA MET A 1 -25.97 -35.32 1.44
C MET A 1 -25.72 -34.88 2.89
N ARG A 2 -24.78 -33.96 3.12
CA ARG A 2 -24.61 -33.28 4.41
C ARG A 2 -25.22 -31.88 4.26
N PRO A 3 -25.96 -31.36 5.25
CA PRO A 3 -26.52 -30.02 5.19
C PRO A 3 -25.44 -28.95 5.32
N PRO A 4 -25.69 -27.73 4.78
CA PRO A 4 -24.76 -26.64 4.90
C PRO A 4 -24.67 -26.13 6.35
N THR A 5 -23.47 -25.99 6.87
CA THR A 5 -23.22 -25.36 8.17
C THR A 5 -23.46 -23.85 8.04
N ASN A 6 -24.47 -23.37 8.80
CA ASN A 6 -24.66 -21.94 9.05
C ASN A 6 -23.34 -21.33 9.55
N ARG A 7 -22.78 -20.41 8.80
CA ARG A 7 -21.82 -19.44 9.35
C ARG A 7 -22.62 -18.40 10.12
N GLU A 8 -22.53 -18.45 11.43
CA GLU A 8 -23.02 -17.39 12.31
C GLU A 8 -22.20 -16.12 11.99
N ASP A 9 -22.92 -15.04 11.69
CA ASP A 9 -22.38 -13.69 11.61
C ASP A 9 -21.76 -13.34 12.97
N HIS A 10 -20.45 -13.47 13.09
CA HIS A 10 -19.73 -12.88 14.21
C HIS A 10 -19.70 -11.36 14.03
N PRO A 11 -20.17 -10.58 15.00
CA PRO A 11 -20.04 -9.14 14.96
C PRO A 11 -18.54 -8.80 14.90
N MET A 12 -18.15 -8.07 13.86
CA MET A 12 -16.80 -7.55 13.72
C MET A 12 -16.46 -6.73 14.97
N THR A 13 -15.49 -7.19 15.73
CA THR A 13 -14.92 -6.42 16.84
C THR A 13 -14.32 -5.12 16.27
N PRO A 14 -14.66 -3.94 16.81
CA PRO A 14 -14.10 -2.69 16.31
C PRO A 14 -12.57 -2.71 16.42
N PRO A 15 -11.85 -2.09 15.46
CA PRO A 15 -10.40 -2.06 15.49
C PRO A 15 -9.92 -1.39 16.77
N ALA A 16 -9.04 -2.06 17.48
CA ALA A 16 -8.35 -1.51 18.62
C ALA A 16 -7.42 -0.39 18.12
N SER A 17 -7.59 0.80 18.63
CA SER A 17 -6.54 1.79 18.88
C SER A 17 -6.98 3.24 18.82
N THR A 18 -8.20 3.52 19.22
CA THR A 18 -8.48 4.84 19.79
C THR A 18 -8.02 4.91 21.25
N ASP A 19 -7.37 3.82 21.78
CA ASP A 19 -7.07 3.62 23.21
C ASP A 19 -8.28 3.87 24.11
N GLY A 20 -9.50 3.64 23.58
CA GLY A 20 -10.76 3.92 24.26
C GLY A 20 -11.11 5.41 24.37
N LEU A 21 -10.34 6.30 23.73
CA LEU A 21 -10.66 7.74 23.73
C LEU A 21 -11.86 8.03 22.81
N PRO A 22 -12.78 8.90 23.23
CA PRO A 22 -13.86 9.38 22.36
C PRO A 22 -13.32 10.05 21.11
N ILE A 23 -14.00 9.88 19.97
CA ILE A 23 -13.62 10.50 18.69
C ILE A 23 -13.48 12.02 18.84
N ASP A 24 -14.39 12.68 19.56
CA ASP A 24 -14.35 14.12 19.79
C ASP A 24 -13.09 14.56 20.55
N THR A 25 -12.56 13.73 21.43
CA THR A 25 -11.28 13.98 22.11
C THR A 25 -10.11 13.88 21.15
N LEU A 26 -10.17 12.94 20.21
CA LEU A 26 -9.13 12.74 19.22
C LEU A 26 -9.12 13.82 18.14
N LEU A 27 -10.28 14.30 17.72
CA LEU A 27 -10.42 15.20 16.59
C LEU A 27 -10.66 16.66 16.97
N ARG A 28 -11.10 16.94 18.22
CA ARG A 28 -11.40 18.30 18.69
C ARG A 28 -12.18 19.11 17.66
N PRO A 29 -13.45 18.78 17.39
CA PRO A 29 -14.23 19.46 16.35
C PRO A 29 -14.31 20.98 16.55
N ASP A 30 -14.29 21.43 17.78
CA ASP A 30 -14.24 22.85 18.18
C ASP A 30 -12.99 23.60 17.67
N VAL A 31 -11.90 22.89 17.39
CA VAL A 31 -10.65 23.44 16.87
C VAL A 31 -10.52 23.16 15.37
N VAL A 32 -10.72 21.91 14.97
CA VAL A 32 -10.48 21.45 13.60
C VAL A 32 -11.56 21.97 12.63
N GLY A 33 -12.81 22.07 13.07
CA GLY A 33 -13.91 22.58 12.24
C GLY A 33 -13.65 23.96 11.65
N PRO A 34 -13.37 24.99 12.46
CA PRO A 34 -13.01 26.32 11.97
C PRO A 34 -11.82 26.33 11.01
N ARG A 35 -10.82 25.45 11.23
CA ARG A 35 -9.64 25.32 10.34
C ARG A 35 -10.00 24.74 8.96
N ILE A 36 -10.89 23.73 8.95
CA ILE A 36 -11.39 23.17 7.68
C ILE A 36 -12.25 24.21 6.96
N ALA A 37 -13.14 24.94 7.68
CA ALA A 37 -13.97 25.99 7.10
C ALA A 37 -13.12 27.07 6.43
N GLU A 38 -12.08 27.55 7.12
CA GLU A 38 -11.15 28.55 6.58
C GLU A 38 -10.42 28.01 5.34
N ALA A 39 -9.91 26.77 5.39
CA ALA A 39 -9.13 26.19 4.32
C ALA A 39 -9.96 25.83 3.07
N SER A 40 -11.21 25.40 3.26
CA SER A 40 -12.14 25.05 2.17
C SER A 40 -12.94 26.21 1.63
N GLY A 41 -13.09 27.29 2.43
CA GLY A 41 -14.00 28.39 2.15
C GLY A 41 -15.49 28.07 2.37
N GLU A 42 -15.81 26.98 3.10
CA GLU A 42 -17.16 26.48 3.32
C GLU A 42 -17.49 26.47 4.83
N ASP A 43 -18.29 27.45 5.29
CA ASP A 43 -18.63 27.63 6.71
C ASP A 43 -19.32 26.42 7.35
N ALA A 44 -19.97 25.57 6.55
CA ALA A 44 -20.63 24.35 7.02
C ALA A 44 -19.67 23.38 7.71
N TRP A 45 -18.36 23.49 7.49
CA TRP A 45 -17.35 22.66 8.16
C TRP A 45 -17.01 23.09 9.58
N THR A 46 -17.56 24.23 10.06
CA THR A 46 -17.38 24.64 11.47
C THR A 46 -17.99 23.64 12.46
N ASP A 47 -18.93 22.84 12.00
CA ASP A 47 -19.49 21.72 12.76
C ASP A 47 -19.53 20.46 11.84
N PHE A 48 -19.03 19.35 12.37
CA PHE A 48 -19.02 18.08 11.65
C PHE A 48 -19.17 16.90 12.60
N SER A 49 -19.75 15.82 12.10
CA SER A 49 -19.67 14.50 12.73
C SER A 49 -18.52 13.71 12.15
N ALA A 50 -17.97 12.76 12.93
CA ALA A 50 -16.85 11.94 12.48
C ALA A 50 -17.07 10.47 12.79
N GLU A 51 -16.58 9.60 11.89
CA GLU A 51 -16.63 8.16 12.01
C GLU A 51 -15.28 7.57 11.69
N LEU A 52 -14.75 6.68 12.55
CA LEU A 52 -13.49 5.99 12.30
C LEU A 52 -13.66 4.97 11.17
N ILE A 53 -12.82 5.04 10.15
CA ILE A 53 -12.75 4.03 9.10
C ILE A 53 -12.00 2.82 9.63
N ALA A 54 -12.70 1.70 9.75
CA ALA A 54 -12.14 0.43 10.19
C ALA A 54 -11.10 -0.11 9.17
N GLY A 55 -10.01 -0.72 9.65
CA GLY A 55 -9.04 -1.44 8.82
C GLY A 55 -7.76 -0.70 8.48
N GLY A 56 -7.56 0.54 8.93
CA GLY A 56 -6.23 1.20 8.89
C GLY A 56 -5.27 0.50 9.86
N LYS A 57 -4.10 0.07 9.36
CA LYS A 57 -3.12 -0.68 10.17
C LYS A 57 -2.08 0.24 10.84
N SER A 58 -1.86 1.43 10.27
CA SER A 58 -0.78 2.34 10.67
C SER A 58 -1.31 3.66 11.24
N ASN A 59 -2.24 4.31 10.56
CA ASN A 59 -2.76 5.64 10.91
C ASN A 59 -4.27 5.59 11.18
N LEU A 60 -4.76 6.49 12.04
CA LEU A 60 -6.19 6.67 12.25
C LEU A 60 -6.76 7.49 11.10
N THR A 61 -7.79 6.97 10.46
CA THR A 61 -8.47 7.60 9.32
C THR A 61 -9.95 7.76 9.65
N PHE A 62 -10.47 8.98 9.52
CA PHE A 62 -11.85 9.30 9.85
C PHE A 62 -12.59 9.86 8.63
N THR A 63 -13.84 9.47 8.43
CA THR A 63 -14.77 10.20 7.60
C THR A 63 -15.37 11.32 8.41
N LEU A 64 -15.24 12.55 7.92
CA LEU A 64 -15.92 13.72 8.45
C LEU A 64 -17.16 14.02 7.60
N ARG A 65 -18.29 14.39 8.25
CA ARG A 65 -19.55 14.72 7.56
C ARG A 65 -20.09 16.05 8.06
N SER A 66 -20.43 16.92 7.12
CA SER A 66 -21.15 18.17 7.36
C SER A 66 -22.20 18.39 6.26
N ASP A 67 -22.91 19.49 6.32
CA ASP A 67 -23.85 19.90 5.25
C ASP A 67 -23.12 20.22 3.93
N ALA A 68 -21.80 20.48 3.95
CA ALA A 68 -20.98 20.67 2.75
C ALA A 68 -20.54 19.34 2.08
N GLY A 69 -20.76 18.18 2.74
CA GLY A 69 -20.41 16.88 2.18
C GLY A 69 -19.54 16.02 3.10
N GLU A 70 -18.61 15.28 2.50
CA GLU A 70 -17.72 14.36 3.21
C GLU A 70 -16.24 14.67 2.92
N LEU A 71 -15.41 14.63 3.96
CA LEU A 71 -13.94 14.70 3.90
C LEU A 71 -13.33 13.53 4.67
N ILE A 72 -12.03 13.33 4.44
CA ILE A 72 -11.24 12.33 5.18
C ILE A 72 -10.18 13.06 5.98
N LEU A 73 -10.11 12.76 7.29
CA LEU A 73 -9.02 13.21 8.16
C LEU A 73 -8.10 12.03 8.48
N ARG A 74 -6.80 12.20 8.29
CA ARG A 74 -5.77 11.23 8.71
C ARG A 74 -4.87 11.85 9.78
N ARG A 75 -4.60 11.06 10.81
CA ARG A 75 -3.68 11.42 11.90
C ARG A 75 -2.92 10.18 12.38
N PRO A 76 -1.77 10.34 13.05
CA PRO A 76 -1.09 9.24 13.71
C PRO A 76 -1.99 8.56 14.76
N PRO A 77 -1.71 7.27 15.09
CA PRO A 77 -2.37 6.62 16.21
C PRO A 77 -2.03 7.33 17.53
N THR A 78 -2.76 6.95 18.59
CA THR A 78 -2.44 7.36 19.96
C THR A 78 -1.27 6.52 20.50
N GLY A 79 -0.47 7.07 21.43
CA GLY A 79 0.66 6.40 22.06
C GLY A 79 2.03 6.89 21.62
N GLU A 80 3.10 6.19 22.03
CA GLU A 80 4.47 6.54 21.65
C GLU A 80 4.72 6.20 20.17
N LEU A 81 4.99 7.23 19.38
CA LEU A 81 5.31 7.11 17.96
C LEU A 81 6.80 6.86 17.78
N LEU A 82 7.16 5.89 16.94
CA LEU A 82 8.55 5.74 16.52
C LEU A 82 8.96 6.94 15.65
N PRO A 83 10.17 7.49 15.83
CA PRO A 83 10.67 8.54 14.97
C PRO A 83 10.61 8.13 13.50
N SER A 84 10.08 8.99 12.63
CA SER A 84 9.87 8.76 11.19
C SER A 84 8.77 7.76 10.79
N ALA A 85 8.05 7.14 11.72
CA ALA A 85 6.80 6.46 11.42
C ALA A 85 5.65 7.50 11.47
N HIS A 86 4.67 7.37 10.59
CA HIS A 86 3.44 8.19 10.62
C HIS A 86 3.66 9.69 10.33
N ASP A 87 4.50 10.02 9.34
CA ASP A 87 4.75 11.41 8.92
C ASP A 87 3.61 11.93 8.04
N MET A 88 2.58 12.50 8.68
CA MET A 88 1.39 13.05 8.01
C MET A 88 1.74 14.19 7.05
N GLY A 89 2.69 15.04 7.45
CA GLY A 89 3.14 16.15 6.61
C GLY A 89 3.78 15.67 5.31
N ARG A 90 4.53 14.56 5.36
CA ARG A 90 5.13 13.93 4.19
C ARG A 90 4.09 13.31 3.26
N GLU A 91 3.10 12.60 3.78
CA GLU A 91 2.01 12.03 2.98
C GLU A 91 1.22 13.12 2.26
N ALA A 92 0.83 14.18 2.97
CA ALA A 92 0.12 15.32 2.40
C ALA A 92 0.97 16.06 1.33
N ARG A 93 2.27 16.26 1.60
CA ARG A 93 3.20 16.90 0.66
C ARG A 93 3.31 16.14 -0.66
N ILE A 94 3.33 14.80 -0.62
CA ILE A 94 3.37 13.95 -1.82
C ILE A 94 2.10 14.21 -2.65
N GLN A 95 0.93 14.12 -2.04
CA GLN A 95 -0.35 14.34 -2.74
C GLN A 95 -0.46 15.76 -3.30
N LEU A 96 -0.04 16.78 -2.56
CA LEU A 96 0.01 18.17 -3.03
C LEU A 96 0.94 18.33 -4.24
N GLY A 97 2.13 17.71 -4.23
CA GLY A 97 3.05 17.75 -5.36
C GLY A 97 2.49 17.05 -6.59
N LEU A 98 1.76 15.96 -6.41
CA LEU A 98 1.17 15.18 -7.50
C LEU A 98 -0.15 15.76 -8.02
N ALA A 99 -0.82 16.65 -7.31
CA ALA A 99 -2.15 17.18 -7.64
C ALA A 99 -2.26 17.86 -9.02
N SER A 100 -1.14 18.36 -9.55
CA SER A 100 -1.09 19.00 -10.88
C SER A 100 -0.62 18.08 -12.01
N THR A 101 -0.51 16.77 -11.74
CA THR A 101 -0.05 15.74 -12.68
C THR A 101 -1.20 14.82 -13.08
N ASP A 102 -0.92 13.85 -13.97
CA ASP A 102 -1.88 12.81 -14.36
C ASP A 102 -2.03 11.70 -13.30
N VAL A 103 -1.30 11.78 -12.19
CA VAL A 103 -1.42 10.80 -11.10
C VAL A 103 -2.71 11.03 -10.33
N PRO A 104 -3.59 10.03 -10.20
CA PRO A 104 -4.82 10.19 -9.46
C PRO A 104 -4.54 10.25 -7.95
N VAL A 105 -4.77 11.41 -7.34
CA VAL A 105 -4.63 11.66 -5.89
C VAL A 105 -5.87 12.36 -5.34
N ALA A 106 -6.12 12.20 -4.04
CA ALA A 106 -7.14 12.97 -3.35
C ALA A 106 -6.68 14.43 -3.16
N GLY A 107 -7.58 15.39 -3.34
CA GLY A 107 -7.30 16.81 -3.08
C GLY A 107 -7.05 17.05 -1.58
N ILE A 108 -5.93 17.68 -1.22
CA ILE A 108 -5.64 18.06 0.16
C ILE A 108 -6.34 19.39 0.47
N VAL A 109 -7.22 19.37 1.48
CA VAL A 109 -7.96 20.54 1.94
C VAL A 109 -7.17 21.28 3.03
N LEU A 110 -6.60 20.55 3.98
CA LEU A 110 -5.84 21.10 5.10
C LEU A 110 -4.65 20.21 5.41
N ASN A 111 -3.46 20.80 5.58
CA ASN A 111 -2.26 20.10 6.03
C ASN A 111 -1.70 20.81 7.27
N GLU A 112 -1.94 20.22 8.44
CA GLU A 112 -1.43 20.72 9.72
C GLU A 112 -0.19 19.90 10.12
N THR A 113 0.97 20.55 10.14
CA THR A 113 2.27 19.90 10.33
C THR A 113 2.90 20.18 11.69
N THR A 114 2.33 21.13 12.46
CA THR A 114 2.91 21.57 13.74
C THR A 114 2.46 20.74 14.93
N GLY A 115 1.28 20.13 14.83
CA GLY A 115 0.62 19.44 15.93
C GLY A 115 -0.05 20.37 16.94
N GLU A 116 -0.19 21.67 16.64
CA GLU A 116 -0.81 22.64 17.58
C GLU A 116 -2.28 22.35 17.84
N ASP A 117 -3.01 21.89 16.82
CA ASP A 117 -4.45 21.68 16.92
C ASP A 117 -4.80 20.41 17.75
N LEU A 118 -4.15 19.28 17.45
CA LEU A 118 -4.48 17.95 17.99
C LEU A 118 -3.39 17.33 18.88
N GLY A 119 -2.29 18.04 19.12
CA GLY A 119 -1.09 17.48 19.78
C GLY A 119 -0.25 16.59 18.86
N VAL A 120 -0.70 16.35 17.64
CA VAL A 120 -0.01 15.59 16.57
C VAL A 120 -0.35 16.22 15.22
N PRO A 121 0.57 16.12 14.22
CA PRO A 121 0.27 16.52 12.85
C PRO A 121 -0.90 15.71 12.27
N TYR A 122 -1.67 16.34 11.38
CA TYR A 122 -2.76 15.70 10.66
C TYR A 122 -2.99 16.36 9.31
N TYR A 123 -3.72 15.69 8.44
CA TYR A 123 -4.22 16.33 7.22
C TYR A 123 -5.67 15.94 6.94
N VAL A 124 -6.33 16.82 6.17
CA VAL A 124 -7.69 16.61 5.69
C VAL A 124 -7.66 16.61 4.17
N MET A 125 -8.32 15.65 3.56
CA MET A 125 -8.41 15.50 2.12
C MET A 125 -9.85 15.26 1.67
N GLU A 126 -10.11 15.47 0.39
CA GLU A 126 -11.37 15.10 -0.24
C GLU A 126 -11.64 13.60 -0.07
N LYS A 127 -12.89 13.25 0.17
CA LYS A 127 -13.33 11.86 0.09
C LYS A 127 -13.59 11.49 -1.36
N VAL A 128 -12.71 10.72 -1.95
CA VAL A 128 -12.88 10.22 -3.32
C VAL A 128 -13.93 9.12 -3.35
N VAL A 129 -14.98 9.31 -4.13
CA VAL A 129 -16.10 8.36 -4.28
C VAL A 129 -15.71 7.27 -5.27
N GLY A 130 -15.76 6.01 -4.85
CA GLY A 130 -15.42 4.83 -5.63
C GLY A 130 -15.32 3.60 -4.75
N HIS A 131 -14.75 2.53 -5.28
CA HIS A 131 -14.56 1.26 -4.60
C HIS A 131 -13.09 1.02 -4.24
N VAL A 132 -12.85 0.65 -3.00
CA VAL A 132 -11.56 0.06 -2.56
C VAL A 132 -11.74 -1.45 -2.60
N ILE A 133 -11.06 -2.09 -3.56
CA ILE A 133 -11.21 -3.54 -3.80
C ILE A 133 -10.20 -4.30 -2.94
N ARG A 134 -10.69 -5.15 -2.03
CA ARG A 134 -9.87 -5.98 -1.14
C ARG A 134 -10.09 -7.47 -1.40
N ASP A 135 -11.02 -8.08 -0.68
CA ASP A 135 -11.24 -9.53 -0.69
C ASP A 135 -12.34 -9.96 -1.67
N ALA A 136 -13.20 -9.04 -2.07
CA ALA A 136 -14.30 -9.27 -2.99
C ALA A 136 -14.63 -8.01 -3.79
N LEU A 137 -15.21 -8.22 -4.98
CA LEU A 137 -15.85 -7.15 -5.74
C LEU A 137 -17.21 -6.79 -5.10
N PRO A 138 -17.64 -5.52 -5.14
CA PRO A 138 -19.00 -5.16 -4.79
C PRO A 138 -20.01 -5.92 -5.65
N PRO A 139 -21.16 -6.36 -5.10
CA PRO A 139 -22.18 -7.05 -5.87
C PRO A 139 -22.62 -6.27 -7.11
N GLY A 140 -22.61 -6.91 -8.27
CA GLY A 140 -22.99 -6.28 -9.55
C GLY A 140 -21.91 -5.37 -10.17
N TYR A 141 -20.71 -5.28 -9.58
CA TYR A 141 -19.63 -4.45 -10.09
C TYR A 141 -18.51 -5.30 -10.69
N ALA A 142 -18.08 -4.94 -11.92
CA ALA A 142 -16.92 -5.54 -12.61
C ALA A 142 -16.96 -7.08 -12.67
N GLU A 143 -18.12 -7.67 -12.96
CA GLU A 143 -18.30 -9.13 -12.95
C GLU A 143 -17.72 -9.82 -14.17
N SER A 144 -17.57 -9.09 -15.31
CA SER A 144 -17.01 -9.65 -16.54
C SER A 144 -15.48 -9.75 -16.49
N ASP A 145 -14.92 -10.65 -17.30
CA ASP A 145 -13.46 -10.76 -17.46
C ASP A 145 -12.87 -9.50 -18.10
N ASP A 146 -13.63 -8.84 -18.99
CA ASP A 146 -13.22 -7.58 -19.63
C ASP A 146 -13.13 -6.45 -18.60
N ASP A 147 -14.06 -6.36 -17.64
CA ASP A 147 -14.01 -5.36 -16.56
C ASP A 147 -12.80 -5.58 -15.64
N LYS A 148 -12.54 -6.83 -15.28
CA LYS A 148 -11.37 -7.19 -14.46
C LYS A 148 -10.06 -6.88 -15.19
N ALA A 149 -10.02 -7.13 -16.50
CA ALA A 149 -8.88 -6.78 -17.33
C ALA A 149 -8.70 -5.26 -17.45
N ALA A 150 -9.78 -4.50 -17.59
CA ALA A 150 -9.75 -3.04 -17.59
C ALA A 150 -9.25 -2.47 -16.26
N MET A 151 -9.66 -3.07 -15.14
CA MET A 151 -9.20 -2.70 -13.80
C MET A 151 -7.70 -2.94 -13.63
N ALA A 152 -7.19 -4.09 -14.10
CA ALA A 152 -5.76 -4.40 -14.10
C ALA A 152 -4.96 -3.39 -14.93
N ASP A 153 -5.47 -3.05 -16.12
CA ASP A 153 -4.85 -2.07 -17.00
C ASP A 153 -4.82 -0.68 -16.37
N ALA A 154 -5.94 -0.23 -15.78
CA ALA A 154 -6.04 1.06 -15.11
C ALA A 154 -5.08 1.18 -13.92
N GLN A 155 -4.89 0.10 -13.16
CA GLN A 155 -3.91 0.08 -12.07
C GLN A 155 -2.49 0.32 -12.60
N ILE A 156 -2.10 -0.33 -13.69
CA ILE A 156 -0.76 -0.14 -14.26
C ILE A 156 -0.63 1.23 -14.93
N ASP A 157 -1.67 1.75 -15.59
CA ASP A 157 -1.62 3.09 -16.19
C ASP A 157 -1.39 4.17 -15.13
N ALA A 158 -2.04 4.07 -13.98
CA ALA A 158 -1.83 5.00 -12.86
C ALA A 158 -0.40 4.89 -12.28
N MET A 159 0.19 3.68 -12.23
CA MET A 159 1.60 3.49 -11.87
C MET A 159 2.54 4.11 -12.92
N VAL A 160 2.27 3.91 -14.21
CA VAL A 160 3.05 4.53 -15.30
C VAL A 160 3.01 6.06 -15.18
N ALA A 161 1.84 6.63 -14.92
CA ALA A 161 1.71 8.07 -14.68
C ALA A 161 2.57 8.52 -13.49
N LEU A 162 2.56 7.78 -12.36
CA LEU A 162 3.39 8.08 -11.20
C LEU A 162 4.89 8.05 -11.53
N HIS A 163 5.34 7.01 -12.22
CA HIS A 163 6.75 6.84 -12.56
C HIS A 163 7.22 7.81 -13.67
N ALA A 164 6.30 8.43 -14.39
CA ALA A 164 6.61 9.45 -15.39
C ALA A 164 6.81 10.86 -14.81
N VAL A 165 6.39 11.09 -13.55
CA VAL A 165 6.49 12.41 -12.91
C VAL A 165 7.95 12.85 -12.78
N ASP A 166 8.22 14.08 -13.18
CA ASP A 166 9.47 14.76 -12.84
C ASP A 166 9.39 15.25 -11.39
N GLN A 167 10.11 14.54 -10.51
CA GLN A 167 10.11 14.79 -9.07
C GLN A 167 10.58 16.20 -8.70
N ASP A 168 11.49 16.79 -9.47
CA ASP A 168 12.02 18.13 -9.21
C ASP A 168 11.00 19.20 -9.60
N ALA A 169 10.30 19.00 -10.72
CA ALA A 169 9.27 19.92 -11.20
C ALA A 169 8.06 20.01 -10.24
N VAL A 170 7.76 18.93 -9.50
CA VAL A 170 6.66 18.89 -8.50
C VAL A 170 7.12 19.12 -7.06
N GLY A 171 8.40 19.52 -6.85
CA GLY A 171 8.95 19.85 -5.53
C GLY A 171 9.16 18.63 -4.61
N LEU A 172 9.33 17.43 -5.17
CA LEU A 172 9.57 16.17 -4.45
C LEU A 172 10.96 15.58 -4.66
N GLY A 173 11.92 16.35 -5.18
CA GLY A 173 13.30 15.91 -5.46
C GLY A 173 14.09 15.46 -4.22
N ASP A 174 13.68 15.87 -3.03
CA ASP A 174 14.26 15.48 -1.74
C ASP A 174 13.49 14.37 -1.00
N LEU A 175 12.48 13.74 -1.65
CA LEU A 175 11.60 12.74 -1.03
C LEU A 175 12.35 11.50 -0.54
N GLY A 176 13.57 11.25 -1.05
CA GLY A 176 14.39 10.10 -0.67
C GLY A 176 15.82 10.21 -1.19
N ARG A 177 16.55 9.12 -1.07
CA ARG A 177 17.94 8.99 -1.57
C ARG A 177 17.95 7.92 -2.67
N PRO A 178 18.05 8.32 -3.93
CA PRO A 178 18.00 7.36 -5.05
C PRO A 178 19.24 6.47 -5.16
N GLU A 179 20.45 7.01 -4.90
CA GLU A 179 21.70 6.30 -5.11
C GLU A 179 21.80 5.03 -4.26
N GLY A 180 22.11 3.90 -4.89
CA GLY A 180 22.25 2.61 -4.22
C GLY A 180 20.95 2.12 -3.56
N TYR A 181 19.78 2.46 -4.14
CA TYR A 181 18.47 2.09 -3.59
C TYR A 181 18.35 0.58 -3.36
N LEU A 182 18.63 -0.25 -4.36
CA LEU A 182 18.47 -1.70 -4.28
C LEU A 182 19.38 -2.32 -3.20
N GLU A 183 20.65 -1.92 -3.12
CA GLU A 183 21.57 -2.40 -2.09
C GLU A 183 21.12 -2.02 -0.68
N ARG A 184 20.62 -0.77 -0.51
CA ARG A 184 20.12 -0.34 0.79
C ARG A 184 18.87 -1.12 1.19
N GLN A 185 17.98 -1.41 0.25
CA GLN A 185 16.80 -2.21 0.50
C GLN A 185 17.17 -3.65 0.89
N LEU A 186 18.10 -4.29 0.18
CA LEU A 186 18.59 -5.63 0.55
C LEU A 186 19.14 -5.64 1.99
N ARG A 187 20.02 -4.70 2.34
CA ARG A 187 20.57 -4.62 3.70
C ARG A 187 19.52 -4.35 4.77
N ARG A 188 18.58 -3.42 4.49
CA ARG A 188 17.51 -3.06 5.42
C ARG A 188 16.65 -4.28 5.75
N TRP A 189 16.14 -4.96 4.73
CA TRP A 189 15.19 -6.05 4.90
C TRP A 189 15.86 -7.31 5.44
N LEU A 190 17.12 -7.58 5.06
CA LEU A 190 17.92 -8.65 5.68
C LEU A 190 18.10 -8.40 7.19
N GLY A 191 18.54 -7.20 7.57
CA GLY A 191 18.71 -6.85 8.99
C GLY A 191 17.39 -6.85 9.79
N GLN A 192 16.25 -6.60 9.14
CA GLN A 192 14.94 -6.75 9.77
C GLN A 192 14.58 -8.22 9.98
N SER A 193 14.84 -9.09 8.99
CA SER A 193 14.54 -10.52 9.06
C SER A 193 15.33 -11.25 10.15
N GLU A 194 16.52 -10.75 10.51
CA GLU A 194 17.33 -11.32 11.61
C GLU A 194 16.63 -11.24 12.98
N LYS A 195 15.67 -10.31 13.12
CA LYS A 195 14.88 -10.11 14.35
C LYS A 195 13.62 -10.97 14.39
N ALA A 196 13.36 -11.76 13.34
CA ALA A 196 12.19 -12.61 13.25
C ALA A 196 12.20 -13.71 14.33
N SER A 197 11.01 -14.01 14.88
CA SER A 197 10.82 -15.14 15.79
C SER A 197 11.15 -16.47 15.11
N ALA A 198 11.49 -17.49 15.88
CA ALA A 198 11.89 -18.79 15.34
C ALA A 198 10.77 -19.49 14.56
N SER A 199 9.50 -19.26 14.93
CA SER A 199 8.31 -19.84 14.31
C SER A 199 8.13 -19.44 12.85
N VAL A 200 8.43 -18.18 12.52
CA VAL A 200 8.22 -17.61 11.17
C VAL A 200 9.50 -17.40 10.38
N ARG A 201 10.66 -17.71 10.98
CA ARG A 201 11.95 -17.53 10.30
C ARG A 201 12.05 -18.44 9.09
N ALA A 202 12.47 -17.86 7.97
CA ALA A 202 12.83 -18.58 6.76
C ALA A 202 14.36 -18.66 6.64
N ASP A 203 14.94 -19.84 6.94
CA ASP A 203 16.39 -20.03 7.04
C ASP A 203 17.13 -19.73 5.73
N ARG A 204 16.47 -19.88 4.57
CA ARG A 204 17.06 -19.60 3.27
C ARG A 204 16.93 -18.16 2.77
N LEU A 205 16.28 -17.29 3.55
CA LEU A 205 16.15 -15.86 3.19
C LEU A 205 17.52 -15.15 3.08
N PRO A 206 18.50 -15.38 4.00
CA PRO A 206 19.84 -14.81 3.85
C PRO A 206 20.58 -15.29 2.60
N GLU A 207 20.39 -16.56 2.19
CA GLU A 207 20.95 -17.09 0.94
C GLU A 207 20.35 -16.37 -0.28
N LEU A 208 19.04 -16.15 -0.29
CA LEU A 208 18.36 -15.40 -1.35
C LEU A 208 18.89 -13.96 -1.44
N ALA A 209 19.06 -13.27 -0.29
CA ALA A 209 19.67 -11.95 -0.25
C ALA A 209 21.09 -11.93 -0.83
N ALA A 210 21.91 -12.92 -0.49
CA ALA A 210 23.28 -13.04 -1.00
C ALA A 210 23.31 -13.25 -2.51
N ARG A 211 22.41 -14.10 -3.05
CA ARG A 211 22.27 -14.32 -4.51
C ARG A 211 21.84 -13.05 -5.24
N LEU A 212 20.87 -12.32 -4.69
CA LEU A 212 20.42 -11.03 -5.23
C LEU A 212 21.55 -9.98 -5.22
N GLY A 213 22.36 -9.96 -4.17
CA GLY A 213 23.49 -9.05 -4.06
C GLY A 213 24.65 -9.29 -5.04
N GLN A 214 24.74 -10.52 -5.64
CA GLN A 214 25.79 -10.85 -6.60
C GLN A 214 25.58 -10.29 -8.01
N ASP A 215 24.33 -10.00 -8.38
CA ASP A 215 23.95 -9.62 -9.75
C ASP A 215 22.91 -8.47 -9.72
N LEU A 216 23.24 -7.41 -8.99
CA LEU A 216 22.39 -6.23 -8.87
C LEU A 216 22.22 -5.56 -10.25
N PRO A 217 20.99 -5.38 -10.73
CA PRO A 217 20.76 -4.62 -11.96
C PRO A 217 21.13 -3.15 -11.74
N THR A 218 21.56 -2.50 -12.81
CA THR A 218 21.66 -1.04 -12.81
C THR A 218 20.25 -0.47 -12.87
N SER A 219 19.88 0.30 -11.85
CA SER A 219 18.58 0.99 -11.84
C SER A 219 18.48 1.94 -13.04
N PRO A 220 17.43 1.86 -13.86
CA PRO A 220 17.36 2.67 -15.09
C PRO A 220 17.24 4.16 -14.79
N SER A 221 16.55 4.53 -13.73
CA SER A 221 16.38 5.90 -13.25
C SER A 221 15.78 5.89 -11.85
N SER A 222 15.94 6.99 -11.11
CA SER A 222 15.17 7.22 -9.91
C SER A 222 13.85 7.89 -10.26
N ARG A 223 12.77 7.41 -9.67
CA ARG A 223 11.42 7.95 -9.81
C ARG A 223 10.72 8.03 -8.45
N ILE A 224 9.62 8.76 -8.39
CA ILE A 224 8.70 8.65 -7.27
C ILE A 224 8.06 7.26 -7.37
N ILE A 225 8.26 6.45 -6.35
CA ILE A 225 7.64 5.12 -6.21
C ILE A 225 6.65 5.14 -5.06
N HIS A 226 5.61 4.31 -5.14
CA HIS A 226 4.63 4.18 -4.07
C HIS A 226 5.18 3.34 -2.91
N GLY A 227 5.84 2.24 -3.21
CA GLY A 227 6.45 1.33 -2.21
C GLY A 227 5.51 0.26 -1.65
N ASP A 228 4.18 0.44 -1.78
CA ASP A 228 3.13 -0.51 -1.42
C ASP A 228 1.92 -0.42 -2.37
N TYR A 229 2.16 -0.42 -3.69
CA TYR A 229 1.13 -0.21 -4.68
C TYR A 229 0.32 -1.49 -4.93
N ARG A 230 -0.89 -1.53 -4.36
CA ARG A 230 -1.82 -2.66 -4.43
C ARG A 230 -3.21 -2.19 -4.82
N MET A 231 -4.07 -3.11 -5.28
CA MET A 231 -5.45 -2.79 -5.66
C MET A 231 -6.24 -2.18 -4.48
N ASP A 232 -6.03 -2.67 -3.27
CA ASP A 232 -6.68 -2.16 -2.07
C ASP A 232 -6.11 -0.81 -1.56
N ASN A 233 -5.06 -0.29 -2.21
CA ASN A 233 -4.57 1.08 -2.09
C ASN A 233 -5.02 1.97 -3.27
N CYS A 234 -6.01 1.53 -4.05
CA CYS A 234 -6.60 2.30 -5.14
C CYS A 234 -8.09 2.50 -4.89
N VAL A 235 -8.61 3.67 -5.25
CA VAL A 235 -10.04 3.92 -5.40
C VAL A 235 -10.40 3.76 -6.86
N VAL A 236 -11.11 2.69 -7.18
CA VAL A 236 -11.63 2.43 -8.54
C VAL A 236 -12.94 3.18 -8.71
N ASP A 237 -13.20 3.74 -9.87
CA ASP A 237 -14.43 4.47 -10.16
C ASP A 237 -15.65 3.52 -10.03
N ALA A 238 -16.72 4.00 -9.42
CA ALA A 238 -17.92 3.19 -9.17
C ALA A 238 -18.69 2.80 -10.44
N ASP A 239 -18.53 3.60 -11.50
CA ASP A 239 -19.25 3.43 -12.77
C ASP A 239 -18.34 2.90 -13.89
N ASP A 240 -17.01 2.98 -13.72
CA ASP A 240 -16.02 2.60 -14.72
C ASP A 240 -14.85 1.84 -14.08
N PRO A 241 -14.82 0.49 -14.12
CA PRO A 241 -13.72 -0.31 -13.57
C PRO A 241 -12.38 -0.05 -14.27
N GLY A 242 -12.36 0.51 -15.47
CA GLY A 242 -11.16 0.92 -16.20
C GLY A 242 -10.55 2.24 -15.72
N ARG A 243 -10.96 2.78 -14.56
CA ARG A 243 -10.49 4.08 -14.07
C ARG A 243 -10.12 4.06 -12.60
N ILE A 244 -8.87 4.41 -12.29
CA ILE A 244 -8.44 4.71 -10.91
C ILE A 244 -8.69 6.20 -10.64
N LYS A 245 -9.42 6.50 -9.56
CA LYS A 245 -9.75 7.87 -9.13
C LYS A 245 -8.79 8.42 -8.09
N ALA A 246 -8.20 7.55 -7.28
CA ALA A 246 -7.15 7.95 -6.35
C ALA A 246 -6.26 6.77 -5.98
N ILE A 247 -4.98 7.06 -5.77
CA ILE A 247 -4.02 6.21 -5.10
C ILE A 247 -3.98 6.64 -3.63
N LEU A 248 -4.03 5.68 -2.72
CA LEU A 248 -4.08 5.87 -1.28
C LEU A 248 -2.79 5.38 -0.62
N ASP A 249 -2.57 5.78 0.63
CA ASP A 249 -1.52 5.26 1.52
C ASP A 249 -0.08 5.50 1.06
N TRP A 250 0.29 6.77 1.03
CA TRP A 250 1.59 7.27 0.57
C TRP A 250 2.73 7.16 1.60
N GLU A 251 2.51 6.48 2.73
CA GLU A 251 3.47 6.42 3.85
C GLU A 251 4.84 5.82 3.46
N LEU A 252 4.87 4.86 2.51
CA LEU A 252 6.09 4.20 2.04
C LEU A 252 6.69 4.82 0.77
N SER A 253 6.02 5.82 0.20
CA SER A 253 6.48 6.46 -1.04
C SER A 253 7.85 7.14 -0.85
N THR A 254 8.70 7.06 -1.86
CA THR A 254 10.07 7.60 -1.85
C THR A 254 10.61 7.75 -3.26
N LEU A 255 11.81 8.31 -3.38
CA LEU A 255 12.59 8.19 -4.62
C LEU A 255 13.26 6.81 -4.65
N GLY A 256 12.99 6.02 -5.67
CA GLY A 256 13.47 4.65 -5.77
C GLY A 256 13.50 4.12 -7.21
N ASP A 257 13.65 2.81 -7.31
CA ASP A 257 13.69 2.09 -8.58
C ASP A 257 12.26 1.72 -9.02
N PRO A 258 11.75 2.27 -10.12
CA PRO A 258 10.38 2.03 -10.59
C PRO A 258 10.13 0.56 -10.97
N VAL A 259 11.16 -0.18 -11.40
CA VAL A 259 11.01 -1.60 -11.74
C VAL A 259 10.85 -2.45 -10.47
N ALA A 260 11.49 -2.04 -9.36
CA ALA A 260 11.28 -2.69 -8.06
C ALA A 260 9.85 -2.45 -7.52
N ASP A 261 9.26 -1.26 -7.77
CA ASP A 261 7.88 -0.96 -7.41
C ASP A 261 6.89 -1.79 -8.25
N LEU A 262 7.12 -1.88 -9.56
CA LEU A 262 6.36 -2.75 -10.46
C LEU A 262 6.41 -4.21 -10.01
N ALA A 263 7.61 -4.74 -9.74
CA ALA A 263 7.77 -6.14 -9.32
C ALA A 263 7.05 -6.43 -8.00
N GLN A 264 7.01 -5.47 -7.08
CA GLN A 264 6.25 -5.58 -5.84
C GLN A 264 4.74 -5.63 -6.12
N THR A 265 4.24 -4.79 -7.03
CA THR A 265 2.83 -4.78 -7.46
C THR A 265 2.45 -6.10 -8.14
N VAL A 266 3.32 -6.63 -9.01
CA VAL A 266 3.12 -7.92 -9.68
C VAL A 266 3.08 -9.08 -8.67
N LEU A 267 3.94 -9.04 -7.65
CA LEU A 267 3.89 -10.02 -6.56
C LEU A 267 2.56 -9.93 -5.80
N TYR A 268 2.08 -8.73 -5.49
CA TYR A 268 0.80 -8.52 -4.80
C TYR A 268 -0.41 -8.92 -5.65
N TRP A 269 -0.32 -8.75 -6.96
CA TRP A 269 -1.35 -9.22 -7.88
C TRP A 269 -1.54 -10.73 -7.78
N GLY A 270 -0.46 -11.44 -7.57
CA GLY A 270 -0.42 -12.89 -7.45
C GLY A 270 -0.42 -13.60 -8.80
N ASP A 271 -0.12 -14.88 -8.74
CA ASP A 271 -0.13 -15.81 -9.88
C ASP A 271 -0.97 -17.02 -9.47
N PRO A 272 -2.02 -17.40 -10.23
CA PRO A 272 -2.81 -18.59 -9.94
C PRO A 272 -1.99 -19.89 -9.83
N ASP A 273 -0.86 -19.96 -10.54
CA ASP A 273 0.07 -21.08 -10.54
C ASP A 273 1.26 -20.90 -9.58
N GLY A 274 1.33 -19.74 -8.90
CA GLY A 274 2.38 -19.39 -7.96
C GLY A 274 2.02 -19.65 -6.49
N PRO A 275 2.94 -19.34 -5.56
CA PRO A 275 2.65 -19.44 -4.14
C PRO A 275 1.65 -18.38 -3.68
N GLU A 276 0.89 -18.71 -2.65
CA GLU A 276 0.09 -17.72 -1.94
C GLU A 276 0.98 -16.68 -1.26
N VAL A 277 0.66 -15.39 -1.46
CA VAL A 277 1.39 -14.29 -0.83
C VAL A 277 0.71 -13.98 0.51
N PRO A 278 1.35 -14.29 1.66
CA PRO A 278 0.72 -14.10 2.96
C PRO A 278 0.37 -12.63 3.19
N LEU A 279 -0.72 -12.36 3.93
CA LEU A 279 -1.19 -11.02 4.29
C LEU A 279 -1.74 -10.18 3.11
N ILE A 280 -1.68 -10.67 1.89
CA ILE A 280 -2.20 -10.00 0.69
C ILE A 280 -3.51 -10.67 0.28
N PRO A 281 -4.57 -9.89 -0.02
CA PRO A 281 -5.80 -10.46 -0.58
C PRO A 281 -5.52 -11.21 -1.90
N SER A 282 -6.09 -12.40 -2.05
CA SER A 282 -5.88 -13.26 -3.24
C SER A 282 -6.98 -13.12 -4.29
N LEU A 283 -7.75 -12.04 -4.27
CA LEU A 283 -8.86 -11.82 -5.20
C LEU A 283 -8.43 -11.91 -6.68
N THR A 284 -7.28 -11.34 -7.00
CA THR A 284 -6.76 -11.26 -8.37
C THR A 284 -6.21 -12.57 -8.91
N THR A 285 -6.05 -13.60 -8.08
CA THR A 285 -5.76 -14.97 -8.54
C THR A 285 -7.01 -15.78 -8.86
N GLY A 286 -8.20 -15.20 -8.62
CA GLY A 286 -9.49 -15.83 -8.85
C GLY A 286 -9.88 -15.89 -10.33
N PRO A 287 -11.03 -16.54 -10.64
CA PRO A 287 -11.49 -16.69 -12.02
C PRO A 287 -11.76 -15.35 -12.73
N GLY A 288 -11.36 -15.28 -14.00
CA GLY A 288 -11.58 -14.13 -14.88
C GLY A 288 -10.61 -12.97 -14.69
N TRP A 289 -9.75 -12.98 -13.66
CA TRP A 289 -8.68 -12.01 -13.54
C TRP A 289 -7.53 -12.33 -14.50
N PRO A 290 -6.91 -11.32 -15.13
CA PRO A 290 -5.74 -11.56 -15.96
C PRO A 290 -4.54 -11.98 -15.11
N GLY A 291 -3.68 -12.83 -15.67
CA GLY A 291 -2.43 -13.22 -15.02
C GLY A 291 -1.43 -12.05 -14.93
N PRO A 292 -0.38 -12.19 -14.08
CA PRO A 292 0.59 -11.13 -13.81
C PRO A 292 1.37 -10.69 -15.05
N GLN A 293 1.47 -11.52 -16.09
CA GLN A 293 2.15 -11.19 -17.33
C GLN A 293 1.50 -9.98 -18.05
N ARG A 294 0.16 -9.82 -17.97
CA ARG A 294 -0.53 -8.66 -18.53
C ARG A 294 -0.03 -7.35 -17.92
N LEU A 295 0.20 -7.32 -16.61
CA LEU A 295 0.70 -6.14 -15.90
C LEU A 295 2.10 -5.77 -16.39
N LEU A 296 2.97 -6.79 -16.50
CA LEU A 296 4.35 -6.62 -16.99
C LEU A 296 4.38 -6.09 -18.43
N ASP A 297 3.64 -6.73 -19.34
CA ASP A 297 3.59 -6.36 -20.75
C ASP A 297 3.08 -4.92 -20.93
N ARG A 298 2.02 -4.56 -20.19
CA ARG A 298 1.46 -3.21 -20.24
C ARG A 298 2.46 -2.17 -19.78
N TYR A 299 3.10 -2.38 -18.62
CA TYR A 299 4.09 -1.45 -18.09
C TYR A 299 5.31 -1.32 -19.01
N CYS A 300 5.89 -2.43 -19.44
CA CYS A 300 7.05 -2.46 -20.33
C CYS A 300 6.74 -1.79 -21.68
N SER A 301 5.56 -2.04 -22.23
CA SER A 301 5.12 -1.40 -23.49
C SER A 301 4.96 0.12 -23.33
N ALA A 302 4.39 0.58 -22.22
CA ALA A 302 4.13 2.00 -21.98
C ALA A 302 5.42 2.80 -21.67
N THR A 303 6.37 2.18 -20.97
CA THR A 303 7.59 2.86 -20.46
C THR A 303 8.83 2.59 -21.29
N GLY A 304 8.83 1.58 -22.16
CA GLY A 304 10.02 1.09 -22.86
C GLY A 304 10.99 0.33 -21.94
N THR A 305 10.54 -0.09 -20.76
CA THR A 305 11.36 -0.87 -19.83
C THR A 305 11.73 -2.22 -20.42
N ASP A 306 13.03 -2.55 -20.41
CA ASP A 306 13.52 -3.88 -20.82
C ASP A 306 13.19 -4.94 -19.76
N PRO A 307 12.41 -5.98 -20.08
CA PRO A 307 12.05 -7.03 -19.14
C PRO A 307 13.20 -8.00 -18.78
N ALA A 308 14.38 -7.88 -19.40
CA ALA A 308 15.49 -8.83 -19.22
C ALA A 308 15.92 -9.05 -17.75
N HIS A 309 15.77 -8.03 -16.91
CA HIS A 309 16.06 -8.13 -15.48
C HIS A 309 14.85 -8.41 -14.60
N MET A 310 13.65 -8.54 -15.16
CA MET A 310 12.41 -8.77 -14.41
C MET A 310 12.48 -9.98 -13.46
N PRO A 311 13.08 -11.13 -13.83
CA PRO A 311 13.23 -12.25 -12.88
C PRO A 311 14.02 -11.87 -11.63
N TRP A 312 15.03 -11.01 -11.74
CA TRP A 312 15.76 -10.51 -10.57
C TRP A 312 14.84 -9.63 -9.68
N TYR A 313 14.09 -8.72 -10.28
CA TYR A 313 13.18 -7.82 -9.54
C TYR A 313 12.04 -8.58 -8.87
N LEU A 314 11.48 -9.60 -9.51
CA LEU A 314 10.46 -10.46 -8.90
C LEU A 314 11.04 -11.25 -7.71
N ALA A 315 12.24 -11.83 -7.85
CA ALA A 315 12.90 -12.49 -6.73
C ALA A 315 13.25 -11.49 -5.60
N PHE A 316 13.60 -10.26 -5.93
CA PHE A 316 13.80 -9.19 -4.95
C PHE A 316 12.49 -8.80 -4.24
N ALA A 317 11.36 -8.73 -4.95
CA ALA A 317 10.05 -8.48 -4.36
C ALA A 317 9.64 -9.60 -3.38
N THR A 318 9.87 -10.88 -3.75
CA THR A 318 9.61 -12.02 -2.85
C THR A 318 10.49 -11.95 -1.60
N PHE A 319 11.78 -11.66 -1.74
CA PHE A 319 12.70 -11.45 -0.62
C PHE A 319 12.23 -10.35 0.32
N LYS A 320 11.95 -9.15 -0.23
CA LYS A 320 11.48 -7.99 0.54
C LYS A 320 10.21 -8.32 1.29
N PHE A 321 9.24 -8.92 0.60
CA PHE A 321 7.95 -9.19 1.20
C PHE A 321 8.01 -10.31 2.25
N ALA A 322 8.80 -11.36 2.03
CA ALA A 322 9.05 -12.39 3.04
C ALA A 322 9.64 -11.79 4.34
N ALA A 323 10.58 -10.84 4.22
CA ALA A 323 11.13 -10.14 5.40
C ALA A 323 10.08 -9.27 6.10
N ILE A 324 9.19 -8.59 5.35
CA ILE A 324 8.05 -7.82 5.90
C ILE A 324 7.09 -8.75 6.66
N ALA A 325 6.69 -9.86 6.03
CA ALA A 325 5.75 -10.82 6.60
C ALA A 325 6.29 -11.44 7.90
N GLN A 326 7.58 -11.79 7.95
CA GLN A 326 8.23 -12.23 9.19
C GLN A 326 8.13 -11.18 10.30
N GLY A 327 8.35 -9.90 9.97
CA GLY A 327 8.24 -8.81 10.94
C GLY A 327 6.82 -8.61 11.45
N VAL A 328 5.81 -8.73 10.58
CA VAL A 328 4.39 -8.66 10.96
C VAL A 328 4.02 -9.82 11.88
N ALA A 329 4.33 -11.05 11.50
CA ALA A 329 4.02 -12.23 12.29
C ALA A 329 4.72 -12.21 13.66
N THR A 330 5.99 -11.79 13.72
CA THR A 330 6.73 -11.65 14.98
C THR A 330 6.04 -10.66 15.93
N ARG A 331 5.58 -9.52 15.44
CA ARG A 331 4.83 -8.55 16.27
C ARG A 331 3.46 -9.07 16.70
N SER A 332 2.78 -9.80 15.81
CA SER A 332 1.51 -10.46 16.16
C SER A 332 1.68 -11.47 17.28
N GLU A 333 2.71 -12.32 17.21
CA GLU A 333 3.05 -13.28 18.28
C GLU A 333 3.42 -12.60 19.60
N ALA A 334 4.06 -11.42 19.55
CA ALA A 334 4.40 -10.62 20.72
C ALA A 334 3.17 -9.89 21.32
N GLY A 335 2.02 -9.89 20.65
CA GLY A 335 0.83 -9.17 21.07
C GLY A 335 0.85 -7.67 20.76
N ASP A 336 1.83 -7.20 19.98
CA ASP A 336 2.01 -5.78 19.63
C ASP A 336 1.07 -5.32 18.49
N MET A 337 0.23 -6.22 17.97
CA MET A 337 -0.71 -5.94 16.88
C MET A 337 -2.16 -6.11 17.35
N ALA A 338 -2.61 -5.17 18.16
CA ALA A 338 -3.94 -5.04 18.77
C ALA A 338 -5.06 -5.89 18.14
N GLY A 339 -5.17 -7.16 18.56
CA GLY A 339 -6.29 -8.05 18.18
C GLY A 339 -6.26 -8.59 16.75
N GLN A 340 -5.21 -8.37 15.97
CA GLN A 340 -5.04 -8.99 14.65
C GLN A 340 -4.33 -10.34 14.79
N ASP A 341 -5.04 -11.41 14.47
CA ASP A 341 -4.48 -12.76 14.36
C ASP A 341 -4.37 -13.13 12.87
N PHE A 342 -3.15 -13.35 12.40
CA PHE A 342 -2.88 -13.75 11.03
C PHE A 342 -2.71 -15.28 10.89
N GLY A 343 -2.90 -16.03 11.96
CA GLY A 343 -2.63 -17.46 12.00
C GLY A 343 -1.13 -17.80 11.81
N ASP A 344 -0.85 -19.07 11.52
CA ASP A 344 0.52 -19.53 11.22
C ASP A 344 0.85 -19.29 9.73
N ILE A 345 1.41 -18.11 9.42
CA ILE A 345 1.88 -17.77 8.07
C ILE A 345 3.34 -18.19 7.82
N GLY A 346 4.00 -18.85 8.76
CA GLY A 346 5.39 -19.30 8.62
C GLY A 346 5.62 -20.24 7.41
N PRO A 347 4.75 -21.21 7.13
CA PRO A 347 4.86 -22.06 5.93
C PRO A 347 4.83 -21.25 4.65
N GLN A 348 3.88 -20.31 4.49
CA GLN A 348 3.74 -19.47 3.30
C GLN A 348 4.96 -18.56 3.11
N ILE A 349 5.52 -18.01 4.19
CA ILE A 349 6.76 -17.22 4.14
C ILE A 349 7.92 -18.06 3.60
N ARG A 350 8.07 -19.30 4.06
CA ARG A 350 9.13 -20.21 3.57
C ARG A 350 8.92 -20.58 2.10
N GLU A 351 7.69 -20.88 1.70
CA GLU A 351 7.34 -21.17 0.30
C GLU A 351 7.65 -19.97 -0.61
N LEU A 352 7.34 -18.75 -0.16
CA LEU A 352 7.65 -17.53 -0.89
C LEU A 352 9.17 -17.35 -1.08
N VAL A 353 9.99 -17.69 -0.09
CA VAL A 353 11.46 -17.65 -0.21
C VAL A 353 11.96 -18.68 -1.21
N GLU A 354 11.42 -19.91 -1.19
CA GLU A 354 11.75 -20.94 -2.19
C GLU A 354 11.35 -20.51 -3.60
N TYR A 355 10.21 -19.85 -3.75
CA TYR A 355 9.79 -19.29 -5.02
C TYR A 355 10.78 -18.23 -5.53
N GLY A 356 11.28 -17.34 -4.69
CA GLY A 356 12.32 -16.38 -5.05
C GLY A 356 13.62 -17.07 -5.55
N HIS A 357 14.01 -18.17 -4.91
CA HIS A 357 15.14 -18.99 -5.38
C HIS A 357 14.87 -19.61 -6.73
N SER A 358 13.69 -20.19 -6.98
CA SER A 358 13.31 -20.83 -8.24
C SER A 358 13.30 -19.83 -9.41
N ILE A 359 12.83 -18.60 -9.19
CA ILE A 359 12.88 -17.52 -10.19
C ILE A 359 14.33 -17.25 -10.63
N LEU A 360 15.28 -17.18 -9.68
CA LEU A 360 16.70 -16.96 -10.00
C LEU A 360 17.36 -18.16 -10.67
N ASP A 361 16.86 -19.39 -10.45
CA ASP A 361 17.39 -20.61 -11.08
C ASP A 361 16.93 -20.72 -12.54
N SER A 362 15.67 -20.37 -12.84
CA SER A 362 15.14 -20.38 -14.22
C SER A 362 15.92 -19.43 -15.14
N ARG A 363 16.43 -18.31 -14.61
CA ARG A 363 17.28 -17.36 -15.35
C ARG A 363 18.61 -17.97 -15.82
N LYS A 364 19.17 -18.92 -15.08
CA LYS A 364 20.46 -19.56 -15.44
C LYS A 364 20.34 -20.57 -16.57
N GLY A 365 19.16 -21.12 -16.78
CA GLY A 365 18.91 -22.12 -17.85
C GLY A 365 18.68 -21.53 -19.24
N THR A 366 18.55 -20.18 -19.34
CA THR A 366 18.24 -19.48 -20.61
C THR A 366 19.46 -18.73 -21.20
N ARG A 367 20.66 -18.91 -20.65
CA ARG A 367 21.93 -18.36 -21.17
C ARG A 367 22.68 -19.34 -22.03
#